data_7d4fdb25633c6c88fbe6c6ff7582cb4b
#
_entry.id   7d4fdb25633c6c88fbe6c6ff7582cb4b
#
_cell.length_a   1.000
_cell.length_b   1.000
_cell.length_c   1.000
_cell.angle_alpha   90.00
_cell.angle_beta   90.00
_cell.angle_gamma   90.00
#
_symmetry.space_group_name_H-M   'P 1'
#
loop_
_entity.id
_entity.type
_entity.pdbx_description
1 polymer ?
#
loop_
_entity_poly.entity_id
_entity_poly.type
_entity_poly.pdbx_seq_one_letter_code
_entity_poly.pdbx_strand_id
1 'polypeptide(L)'
;MHIAIAGNIGAGKTTLTRLLAKRYGWTPHYEPVDNNPYLEDYYGDMERWSFNLQIYFLNKRFRDVVAIAKSEETVIQDRTIFEDARIFAPNLHDMGLMSDRDFANYTDLFDLMMSLVKLPDLLIYIRSSIPHLIEHIQRRGRDYEQTIRIDYLRGLGERYEEWIKTYQGPMIIVDGDKNDFLDNPADLQRITEMIDERLYGLFPLDNKD
;
A
#
# COMPACT_ATOMS: atom_id res chain seq x y z
N MET A 1 -9.69 4.79 -15.05
CA MET A 1 -10.10 4.26 -13.73
C MET A 1 -8.84 3.96 -12.92
N HIS A 2 -8.86 4.21 -11.61
CA HIS A 2 -7.74 3.98 -10.70
C HIS A 2 -8.07 2.88 -9.68
N ILE A 3 -7.44 1.73 -9.81
CA ILE A 3 -7.50 0.63 -8.84
C ILE A 3 -6.22 0.66 -8.01
N ALA A 4 -6.33 0.54 -6.69
CA ALA A 4 -5.17 0.58 -5.80
C ALA A 4 -5.11 -0.67 -4.92
N ILE A 5 -3.90 -1.18 -4.68
CA ILE A 5 -3.66 -2.30 -3.77
C ILE A 5 -2.90 -1.78 -2.56
N ALA A 6 -3.49 -1.96 -1.38
CA ALA A 6 -2.90 -1.61 -0.09
C ALA A 6 -2.61 -2.86 0.76
N GLY A 7 -1.68 -2.73 1.68
CA GLY A 7 -1.31 -3.81 2.60
C GLY A 7 0.10 -3.67 3.14
N ASN A 8 0.39 -4.36 4.22
CA ASN A 8 1.67 -4.27 4.92
C ASN A 8 2.85 -4.77 4.05
N ILE A 9 4.07 -4.56 4.53
CA ILE A 9 5.29 -5.13 3.93
C ILE A 9 5.16 -6.67 3.95
N GLY A 10 5.38 -7.32 2.80
CA GLY A 10 5.21 -8.78 2.69
C GLY A 10 3.79 -9.27 2.37
N ALA A 11 2.77 -8.40 2.31
CA ALA A 11 1.37 -8.82 2.07
C ALA A 11 1.08 -9.34 0.64
N GLY A 12 2.03 -9.31 -0.29
CA GLY A 12 1.83 -9.83 -1.65
C GLY A 12 1.27 -8.83 -2.66
N LYS A 13 1.23 -7.53 -2.34
CA LYS A 13 0.70 -6.46 -3.21
C LYS A 13 1.21 -6.53 -4.65
N THR A 14 2.53 -6.56 -4.84
CA THR A 14 3.18 -6.58 -6.16
C THR A 14 2.76 -7.80 -6.99
N THR A 15 2.64 -8.95 -6.32
CA THR A 15 2.18 -10.19 -6.96
C THR A 15 0.73 -10.05 -7.42
N LEU A 16 -0.16 -9.57 -6.55
CA LEU A 16 -1.57 -9.38 -6.88
C LEU A 16 -1.74 -8.32 -7.98
N THR A 17 -1.00 -7.20 -7.89
CA THR A 17 -0.97 -6.16 -8.95
C THR A 17 -0.65 -6.78 -10.31
N ARG A 18 0.41 -7.58 -10.40
CA ARG A 18 0.83 -8.24 -11.63
C ARG A 18 -0.22 -9.21 -12.18
N LEU A 19 -0.83 -10.01 -11.30
CA LEU A 19 -1.85 -10.99 -11.70
C LEU A 19 -3.12 -10.31 -12.21
N LEU A 20 -3.61 -9.28 -11.51
CA LEU A 20 -4.80 -8.53 -11.92
C LEU A 20 -4.55 -7.69 -13.17
N ALA A 21 -3.39 -7.03 -13.28
CA ALA A 21 -2.99 -6.31 -14.49
C ALA A 21 -3.04 -7.23 -15.73
N LYS A 22 -2.47 -8.44 -15.61
CA LYS A 22 -2.50 -9.44 -16.69
C LYS A 22 -3.93 -9.91 -17.00
N ARG A 23 -4.76 -10.13 -15.99
CA ARG A 23 -6.12 -10.66 -16.16
C ARG A 23 -7.06 -9.67 -16.82
N TYR A 24 -7.00 -8.42 -16.40
CA TYR A 24 -7.93 -7.37 -16.86
C TYR A 24 -7.36 -6.49 -17.98
N GLY A 25 -6.08 -6.64 -18.34
CA GLY A 25 -5.41 -5.75 -19.28
C GLY A 25 -5.17 -4.34 -18.72
N TRP A 26 -5.09 -4.19 -17.37
CA TRP A 26 -4.84 -2.91 -16.73
C TRP A 26 -3.36 -2.55 -16.75
N THR A 27 -3.06 -1.25 -16.79
CA THR A 27 -1.68 -0.74 -16.76
C THR A 27 -1.15 -0.73 -15.32
N PRO A 28 -0.10 -1.53 -14.98
CA PRO A 28 0.41 -1.60 -13.63
C PRO A 28 1.37 -0.43 -13.33
N HIS A 29 1.21 0.19 -12.15
CA HIS A 29 2.16 1.09 -11.52
C HIS A 29 2.71 0.44 -10.26
N TYR A 30 3.99 0.05 -10.29
CA TYR A 30 4.66 -0.63 -9.17
C TYR A 30 5.30 0.36 -8.20
N GLU A 31 5.44 -0.08 -6.94
CA GLU A 31 6.17 0.67 -5.91
C GLU A 31 7.62 0.92 -6.36
N PRO A 32 8.12 2.18 -6.30
CA PRO A 32 9.46 2.53 -6.75
C PRO A 32 10.51 2.16 -5.68
N VAL A 33 10.74 0.87 -5.46
CA VAL A 33 11.76 0.36 -4.53
C VAL A 33 13.12 0.20 -5.20
N ASP A 34 13.12 -0.12 -6.49
CA ASP A 34 14.36 -0.26 -7.25
C ASP A 34 15.00 1.12 -7.48
N ASN A 35 16.32 1.21 -7.25
CA ASN A 35 17.08 2.46 -7.32
C ASN A 35 16.60 3.57 -6.35
N ASN A 36 15.97 3.22 -5.23
CA ASN A 36 15.66 4.17 -4.18
C ASN A 36 16.96 4.54 -3.43
N PRO A 37 17.40 5.81 -3.48
CA PRO A 37 18.70 6.21 -2.92
C PRO A 37 18.75 6.23 -1.39
N TYR A 38 17.61 6.08 -0.72
CA TYR A 38 17.50 6.17 0.74
C TYR A 38 17.16 4.83 1.40
N LEU A 39 16.74 3.81 0.65
CA LEU A 39 16.11 2.64 1.25
C LEU A 39 17.11 1.80 2.06
N GLU A 40 18.32 1.60 1.54
CA GLU A 40 19.38 0.87 2.23
C GLU A 40 19.86 1.64 3.47
N ASP A 41 20.15 2.93 3.33
CA ASP A 41 20.56 3.80 4.42
C ASP A 41 19.50 3.86 5.53
N TYR A 42 18.21 3.91 5.15
CA TYR A 42 17.09 3.91 6.09
C TYR A 42 17.04 2.65 6.95
N TYR A 43 17.22 1.47 6.38
CA TYR A 43 17.25 0.24 7.20
C TYR A 43 18.52 0.13 8.05
N GLY A 44 19.59 0.81 7.68
CA GLY A 44 20.81 0.93 8.49
C GLY A 44 20.68 1.92 9.66
N ASP A 45 19.99 3.05 9.45
CA ASP A 45 19.77 4.11 10.45
C ASP A 45 18.41 4.78 10.21
N MET A 46 17.36 4.19 10.78
CA MET A 46 15.97 4.65 10.57
C MET A 46 15.75 6.06 11.13
N GLU A 47 16.34 6.42 12.28
CA GLU A 47 16.16 7.74 12.89
C GLU A 47 16.71 8.84 11.98
N ARG A 48 17.90 8.62 11.41
CA ARG A 48 18.55 9.58 10.53
C ARG A 48 17.81 9.76 9.21
N TRP A 49 17.27 8.69 8.63
CA TRP A 49 16.80 8.67 7.25
C TRP A 49 15.28 8.62 7.06
N SER A 50 14.51 8.48 8.14
CA SER A 50 13.05 8.35 8.07
C SER A 50 12.38 9.49 7.31
N PHE A 51 12.67 10.74 7.65
CA PHE A 51 12.07 11.89 6.96
C PHE A 51 12.45 11.93 5.48
N ASN A 52 13.72 11.74 5.17
CA ASN A 52 14.21 11.77 3.79
C ASN A 52 13.54 10.71 2.91
N LEU A 53 13.43 9.48 3.44
CA LEU A 53 12.76 8.38 2.74
C LEU A 53 11.27 8.67 2.53
N GLN A 54 10.56 9.17 3.56
CA GLN A 54 9.15 9.48 3.46
C GLN A 54 8.87 10.61 2.45
N ILE A 55 9.69 11.65 2.42
CA ILE A 55 9.59 12.72 1.40
C ILE A 55 9.88 12.16 -0.02
N TYR A 56 10.84 11.25 -0.15
CA TYR A 56 11.13 10.62 -1.45
C TYR A 56 9.93 9.83 -1.96
N PHE A 57 9.31 8.97 -1.10
CA PHE A 57 8.13 8.23 -1.49
C PHE A 57 6.94 9.13 -1.78
N LEU A 58 6.68 10.13 -0.94
CA LEU A 58 5.61 11.10 -1.14
C LEU A 58 5.71 11.79 -2.52
N ASN A 59 6.91 12.26 -2.89
CA ASN A 59 7.16 12.89 -4.19
C ASN A 59 6.90 11.91 -5.35
N LYS A 60 7.41 10.68 -5.27
CA LYS A 60 7.23 9.67 -6.32
C LYS A 60 5.75 9.32 -6.49
N ARG A 61 5.05 9.01 -5.40
CA ARG A 61 3.63 8.63 -5.44
C ARG A 61 2.72 9.77 -5.88
N PHE A 62 3.04 11.00 -5.51
CA PHE A 62 2.28 12.15 -6.00
C PHE A 62 2.39 12.30 -7.52
N ARG A 63 3.60 12.10 -8.08
CA ARG A 63 3.79 12.06 -9.54
C ARG A 63 2.95 10.96 -10.19
N ASP A 64 2.93 9.76 -9.59
CA ASP A 64 2.14 8.65 -10.10
C ASP A 64 0.64 8.99 -10.07
N VAL A 65 0.12 9.52 -8.96
CA VAL A 65 -1.30 9.90 -8.85
C VAL A 65 -1.67 10.98 -9.88
N VAL A 66 -0.81 11.97 -10.12
CA VAL A 66 -1.02 12.99 -11.17
C VAL A 66 -1.00 12.36 -12.57
N ALA A 67 -0.12 11.40 -12.82
CA ALA A 67 -0.07 10.67 -14.09
C ALA A 67 -1.34 9.79 -14.29
N ILE A 68 -1.74 9.06 -13.26
CA ILE A 68 -2.95 8.22 -13.25
C ILE A 68 -4.19 9.08 -13.53
N ALA A 69 -4.32 10.24 -12.88
CA ALA A 69 -5.46 11.14 -13.08
C ALA A 69 -5.59 11.68 -14.51
N LYS A 70 -4.50 11.66 -15.29
CA LYS A 70 -4.47 12.08 -16.71
C LYS A 70 -4.60 10.90 -17.68
N SER A 71 -4.53 9.67 -17.19
CA SER A 71 -4.61 8.48 -18.02
C SER A 71 -6.06 8.19 -18.43
N GLU A 72 -6.26 7.81 -19.67
CA GLU A 72 -7.53 7.30 -20.20
C GLU A 72 -7.69 5.79 -19.92
N GLU A 73 -6.61 5.11 -19.55
CA GLU A 73 -6.58 3.68 -19.26
C GLU A 73 -6.99 3.40 -17.82
N THR A 74 -7.38 2.14 -17.56
CA THR A 74 -7.49 1.66 -16.18
C THR A 74 -6.10 1.32 -15.66
N VAL A 75 -5.71 1.98 -14.56
CA VAL A 75 -4.43 1.79 -13.90
C VAL A 75 -4.61 1.03 -12.60
N ILE A 76 -3.75 0.05 -12.33
CA ILE A 76 -3.66 -0.64 -11.04
C ILE A 76 -2.34 -0.29 -10.36
N GLN A 77 -2.42 0.29 -9.16
CA GLN A 77 -1.28 0.82 -8.42
C GLN A 77 -0.93 -0.06 -7.21
N ASP A 78 0.34 -0.47 -7.12
CA ASP A 78 0.92 -1.13 -5.95
C ASP A 78 1.32 -0.08 -4.91
N ARG A 79 0.56 0.03 -3.84
CA ARG A 79 0.67 0.99 -2.74
C ARG A 79 0.31 2.43 -3.14
N THR A 80 -0.44 3.09 -2.29
CA THR A 80 -0.95 4.45 -2.49
C THR A 80 -0.18 5.49 -1.70
N ILE A 81 -0.34 6.75 -2.08
CA ILE A 81 0.16 7.91 -1.33
C ILE A 81 -0.49 8.01 0.06
N PHE A 82 -1.71 7.48 0.24
CA PHE A 82 -2.41 7.47 1.53
C PHE A 82 -1.70 6.62 2.57
N GLU A 83 -1.08 5.50 2.15
CA GLU A 83 -0.34 4.62 3.05
C GLU A 83 0.90 5.30 3.63
N ASP A 84 1.61 6.10 2.83
CA ASP A 84 2.78 6.84 3.33
C ASP A 84 2.38 7.78 4.47
N ALA A 85 1.27 8.52 4.33
CA ALA A 85 0.86 9.53 5.30
C ALA A 85 -0.02 9.00 6.43
N ARG A 86 -0.76 7.91 6.23
CA ARG A 86 -1.66 7.35 7.25
C ARG A 86 -1.05 6.19 8.03
N ILE A 87 -0.04 5.53 7.47
CA ILE A 87 0.57 4.32 8.03
C ILE A 87 2.04 4.55 8.37
N PHE A 88 2.89 4.83 7.35
CA PHE A 88 4.34 4.82 7.53
C PHE A 88 4.87 6.02 8.32
N ALA A 89 4.55 7.25 7.92
CA ALA A 89 5.05 8.44 8.60
C ALA A 89 4.56 8.53 10.06
N PRO A 90 3.25 8.29 10.37
CA PRO A 90 2.80 8.25 11.77
C PRO A 90 3.45 7.14 12.59
N ASN A 91 3.70 5.96 12.01
CA ASN A 91 4.38 4.86 12.72
C ASN A 91 5.82 5.23 13.09
N LEU A 92 6.53 5.89 12.19
CA LEU A 92 7.89 6.38 12.44
C LEU A 92 7.92 7.48 13.50
N HIS A 93 6.94 8.38 13.48
CA HIS A 93 6.80 9.43 14.48
C HIS A 93 6.54 8.85 15.88
N ASP A 94 5.58 7.93 16.04
CA ASP A 94 5.25 7.30 17.32
C ASP A 94 6.41 6.44 17.87
N MET A 95 7.24 5.89 17.01
CA MET A 95 8.45 5.17 17.41
C MET A 95 9.61 6.10 17.78
N GLY A 96 9.44 7.43 17.68
CA GLY A 96 10.49 8.41 17.93
C GLY A 96 11.57 8.47 16.83
N LEU A 97 11.30 7.88 15.67
CA LEU A 97 12.20 7.83 14.50
C LEU A 97 11.98 9.00 13.52
N MET A 98 11.01 9.85 13.79
CA MET A 98 10.74 11.11 13.08
C MET A 98 10.36 12.17 14.10
N SER A 99 10.99 13.34 14.06
CA SER A 99 10.72 14.42 15.00
C SER A 99 9.31 15.01 14.80
N ASP A 100 8.72 15.62 15.86
CA ASP A 100 7.44 16.33 15.79
C ASP A 100 7.44 17.39 14.67
N ARG A 101 8.54 18.12 14.54
CA ARG A 101 8.69 19.15 13.51
C ARG A 101 8.69 18.57 12.11
N ASP A 102 9.40 17.48 11.88
CA ASP A 102 9.49 16.82 10.56
C ASP A 102 8.17 16.17 10.20
N PHE A 103 7.50 15.54 11.18
CA PHE A 103 6.18 14.94 11.00
C PHE A 103 5.12 16.00 10.67
N ALA A 104 5.09 17.15 11.37
CA ALA A 104 4.18 18.24 11.08
C ALA A 104 4.40 18.78 9.66
N ASN A 105 5.66 19.04 9.28
CA ASN A 105 5.98 19.50 7.92
C ASN A 105 5.60 18.49 6.83
N TYR A 106 5.80 17.19 7.10
CA TYR A 106 5.37 16.12 6.20
C TYR A 106 3.85 16.10 6.02
N THR A 107 3.11 16.23 7.12
CA THR A 107 1.64 16.21 7.12
C THR A 107 1.06 17.41 6.38
N ASP A 108 1.59 18.61 6.60
CA ASP A 108 1.17 19.83 5.90
C ASP A 108 1.37 19.69 4.38
N LEU A 109 2.51 19.14 3.97
CA LEU A 109 2.81 18.89 2.56
C LEU A 109 1.85 17.85 1.96
N PHE A 110 1.59 16.76 2.68
CA PHE A 110 0.63 15.74 2.27
C PHE A 110 -0.77 16.32 2.10
N ASP A 111 -1.27 17.07 3.08
CA ASP A 111 -2.63 17.65 3.04
C ASP A 111 -2.79 18.62 1.87
N LEU A 112 -1.75 19.41 1.56
CA LEU A 112 -1.73 20.25 0.36
C LEU A 112 -1.84 19.40 -0.91
N MET A 113 -1.06 18.31 -1.04
CA MET A 113 -1.10 17.41 -2.19
C MET A 113 -2.48 16.75 -2.32
N MET A 114 -3.09 16.34 -1.20
CA MET A 114 -4.40 15.67 -1.18
C MET A 114 -5.56 16.57 -1.59
N SER A 115 -5.43 17.88 -1.46
CA SER A 115 -6.40 18.82 -2.01
C SER A 115 -6.51 18.77 -3.55
N LEU A 116 -5.53 18.16 -4.22
CA LEU A 116 -5.38 18.11 -5.68
C LEU A 116 -5.65 16.72 -6.29
N VAL A 117 -5.90 15.69 -5.47
CA VAL A 117 -6.07 14.31 -5.94
C VAL A 117 -7.38 13.69 -5.44
N LYS A 118 -7.83 12.66 -6.16
CA LYS A 118 -9.02 11.88 -5.78
C LYS A 118 -8.62 10.56 -5.15
N LEU A 119 -9.53 9.98 -4.36
CA LEU A 119 -9.42 8.61 -3.91
C LEU A 119 -9.44 7.65 -5.11
N PRO A 120 -8.81 6.46 -5.00
CA PRO A 120 -8.98 5.40 -5.98
C PRO A 120 -10.47 5.04 -6.20
N ASP A 121 -10.81 4.64 -7.41
CA ASP A 121 -12.14 4.12 -7.74
C ASP A 121 -12.42 2.79 -7.02
N LEU A 122 -11.36 2.02 -6.72
CA LEU A 122 -11.42 0.84 -5.85
C LEU A 122 -10.11 0.66 -5.11
N LEU A 123 -10.17 0.46 -3.78
CA LEU A 123 -9.05 0.03 -2.93
C LEU A 123 -9.18 -1.46 -2.64
N ILE A 124 -8.14 -2.23 -2.91
CA ILE A 124 -8.02 -3.65 -2.56
C ILE A 124 -7.04 -3.74 -1.38
N TYR A 125 -7.56 -3.98 -0.17
CA TYR A 125 -6.72 -4.11 1.01
C TYR A 125 -6.40 -5.59 1.29
N ILE A 126 -5.11 -5.95 1.28
CA ILE A 126 -4.65 -7.29 1.66
C ILE A 126 -4.33 -7.27 3.16
N ARG A 127 -5.19 -7.92 3.93
CA ARG A 127 -5.02 -8.13 5.37
C ARG A 127 -4.21 -9.40 5.59
N SER A 128 -3.11 -9.32 6.34
CA SER A 128 -2.27 -10.49 6.62
C SER A 128 -1.74 -10.45 8.05
N SER A 129 -1.62 -11.61 8.67
CA SER A 129 -1.04 -11.77 10.00
C SER A 129 0.49 -11.55 9.99
N ILE A 130 1.05 -11.14 11.12
CA ILE A 130 2.50 -10.93 11.25
C ILE A 130 3.32 -12.17 10.88
N PRO A 131 2.97 -13.40 11.31
CA PRO A 131 3.69 -14.60 10.88
C PRO A 131 3.73 -14.76 9.35
N HIS A 132 2.60 -14.55 8.66
CA HIS A 132 2.50 -14.65 7.21
C HIS A 132 3.36 -13.59 6.50
N LEU A 133 3.35 -12.35 7.01
CA LEU A 133 4.21 -11.28 6.48
C LEU A 133 5.69 -11.62 6.59
N ILE A 134 6.12 -12.15 7.76
CA ILE A 134 7.53 -12.54 8.01
C ILE A 134 7.95 -13.64 7.05
N GLU A 135 7.13 -14.68 6.86
CA GLU A 135 7.40 -15.77 5.91
C GLU A 135 7.62 -15.23 4.49
N HIS A 136 6.75 -14.34 4.04
CA HIS A 136 6.85 -13.74 2.70
C HIS A 136 8.07 -12.83 2.54
N ILE A 137 8.43 -12.05 3.57
CA ILE A 137 9.62 -11.20 3.58
C ILE A 137 10.88 -12.08 3.48
N GLN A 138 10.96 -13.14 4.28
CA GLN A 138 12.07 -14.09 4.25
C GLN A 138 12.19 -14.81 2.90
N ARG A 139 11.06 -15.28 2.33
CA ARG A 139 11.03 -15.93 1.01
C ARG A 139 11.47 -15.00 -0.12
N ARG A 140 11.14 -13.70 -0.02
CA ARG A 140 11.56 -12.69 -0.99
C ARG A 140 13.05 -12.40 -0.95
N GLY A 141 13.70 -12.49 0.24
CA GLY A 141 15.15 -12.49 0.40
C GLY A 141 15.84 -11.16 0.07
N ARG A 142 15.20 -10.02 0.25
CA ARG A 142 15.87 -8.71 0.11
C ARG A 142 16.74 -8.45 1.34
N ASP A 143 18.04 -8.22 1.14
CA ASP A 143 19.03 -8.11 2.21
C ASP A 143 18.67 -7.04 3.25
N TYR A 144 18.25 -5.85 2.83
CA TYR A 144 17.87 -4.75 3.72
C TYR A 144 16.57 -5.02 4.50
N GLU A 145 15.72 -5.94 4.06
CA GLU A 145 14.48 -6.29 4.78
C GLU A 145 14.69 -7.32 5.89
N GLN A 146 15.85 -8.01 5.92
CA GLN A 146 16.16 -8.99 6.97
C GLN A 146 16.31 -8.34 8.35
N THR A 147 16.54 -7.03 8.41
CA THR A 147 16.65 -6.26 9.65
C THR A 147 15.33 -5.67 10.13
N ILE A 148 14.20 -5.92 9.42
CA ILE A 148 12.89 -5.39 9.80
C ILE A 148 12.46 -5.95 11.16
N ARG A 149 12.18 -5.05 12.10
CA ARG A 149 11.76 -5.40 13.46
C ARG A 149 10.27 -5.81 13.46
N ILE A 150 9.95 -6.80 14.29
CA ILE A 150 8.57 -7.29 14.42
C ILE A 150 7.63 -6.21 15.00
N ASP A 151 8.11 -5.40 15.95
CA ASP A 151 7.34 -4.30 16.51
C ASP A 151 7.00 -3.22 15.46
N TYR A 152 7.93 -2.95 14.53
CA TYR A 152 7.65 -2.08 13.39
C TYR A 152 6.54 -2.63 12.49
N LEU A 153 6.61 -3.91 12.10
CA LEU A 153 5.55 -4.54 11.28
C LEU A 153 4.20 -4.57 12.00
N ARG A 154 4.20 -4.77 13.32
CA ARG A 154 2.99 -4.75 14.14
C ARG A 154 2.37 -3.37 14.17
N GLY A 155 3.16 -2.33 14.44
CA GLY A 155 2.71 -0.94 14.43
C GLY A 155 2.10 -0.54 13.09
N LEU A 156 2.72 -0.94 11.98
CA LEU A 156 2.12 -0.75 10.65
C LEU A 156 0.77 -1.46 10.53
N GLY A 157 0.67 -2.71 10.95
CA GLY A 157 -0.57 -3.50 10.89
C GLY A 157 -1.72 -2.86 11.67
N GLU A 158 -1.46 -2.37 12.89
CA GLU A 158 -2.44 -1.67 13.72
C GLU A 158 -2.97 -0.41 13.01
N ARG A 159 -2.07 0.37 12.40
CA ARG A 159 -2.44 1.57 11.64
C ARG A 159 -3.24 1.27 10.37
N TYR A 160 -2.92 0.16 9.68
CA TYR A 160 -3.75 -0.30 8.57
C TYR A 160 -5.18 -0.57 9.03
N GLU A 161 -5.38 -1.31 10.13
CA GLU A 161 -6.72 -1.61 10.64
C GLU A 161 -7.48 -0.34 11.07
N GLU A 162 -6.80 0.67 11.64
CA GLU A 162 -7.40 1.96 11.98
C GLU A 162 -7.79 2.74 10.72
N TRP A 163 -6.89 2.82 9.73
CA TRP A 163 -7.16 3.53 8.49
C TRP A 163 -8.32 2.91 7.72
N ILE A 164 -8.36 1.58 7.60
CA ILE A 164 -9.41 0.86 6.87
C ILE A 164 -10.79 1.09 7.51
N LYS A 165 -10.90 1.18 8.83
CA LYS A 165 -12.17 1.51 9.53
C LYS A 165 -12.71 2.89 9.16
N THR A 166 -11.85 3.82 8.78
CA THR A 166 -12.19 5.21 8.47
C THR A 166 -12.17 5.53 6.98
N TYR A 167 -11.77 4.57 6.15
CA TYR A 167 -11.68 4.78 4.69
C TYR A 167 -13.07 4.98 4.08
N GLN A 168 -13.23 6.05 3.29
CA GLN A 168 -14.54 6.47 2.75
C GLN A 168 -14.76 6.06 1.28
N GLY A 169 -13.75 5.53 0.60
CA GLY A 169 -13.85 5.11 -0.80
C GLY A 169 -14.40 3.68 -0.95
N PRO A 170 -14.73 3.28 -2.19
CA PRO A 170 -15.02 1.88 -2.49
C PRO A 170 -13.83 0.97 -2.14
N MET A 171 -14.10 -0.13 -1.44
CA MET A 171 -13.06 -1.01 -0.95
C MET A 171 -13.51 -2.48 -0.94
N ILE A 172 -12.54 -3.39 -1.12
CA ILE A 172 -12.67 -4.82 -0.79
C ILE A 172 -11.49 -5.23 0.12
N ILE A 173 -11.74 -6.20 0.99
CA ILE A 173 -10.71 -6.76 1.89
C ILE A 173 -10.41 -8.18 1.44
N VAL A 174 -9.14 -8.46 1.16
CA VAL A 174 -8.63 -9.79 0.83
C VAL A 174 -7.89 -10.34 2.04
N ASP A 175 -8.35 -11.47 2.57
CA ASP A 175 -7.67 -12.20 3.65
C ASP A 175 -6.44 -12.92 3.07
N GLY A 176 -5.24 -12.33 3.25
CA GLY A 176 -3.99 -12.85 2.71
C GLY A 176 -3.56 -14.17 3.33
N ASP A 177 -3.98 -14.46 4.56
CA ASP A 177 -3.65 -15.73 5.24
C ASP A 177 -4.45 -16.91 4.69
N LYS A 178 -5.63 -16.64 4.08
CA LYS A 178 -6.52 -17.68 3.53
C LYS A 178 -6.48 -17.78 2.00
N ASN A 179 -5.94 -16.78 1.32
CA ASN A 179 -5.95 -16.73 -0.14
C ASN A 179 -4.52 -16.79 -0.69
N ASP A 180 -4.15 -17.97 -1.16
CA ASP A 180 -2.92 -18.16 -1.93
C ASP A 180 -3.17 -17.86 -3.42
N PHE A 181 -3.33 -16.57 -3.72
CA PHE A 181 -3.62 -16.12 -5.09
C PHE A 181 -2.45 -16.30 -6.06
N LEU A 182 -1.25 -16.69 -5.58
CA LEU A 182 -0.10 -16.99 -6.44
C LEU A 182 -0.17 -18.43 -6.98
N ASP A 183 -0.37 -19.39 -6.09
CA ASP A 183 -0.26 -20.81 -6.39
C ASP A 183 -1.63 -21.53 -6.48
N ASN A 184 -2.71 -20.87 -6.02
CA ASN A 184 -4.08 -21.39 -6.11
C ASN A 184 -4.97 -20.54 -7.03
N PRO A 185 -5.26 -20.99 -8.27
CA PRO A 185 -6.11 -20.25 -9.19
C PRO A 185 -7.55 -19.98 -8.69
N ALA A 186 -8.09 -20.84 -7.81
CA ALA A 186 -9.43 -20.64 -7.26
C ALA A 186 -9.47 -19.45 -6.28
N ASP A 187 -8.37 -19.17 -5.57
CA ASP A 187 -8.27 -18.02 -4.68
C ASP A 187 -8.20 -16.72 -5.48
N LEU A 188 -7.41 -16.70 -6.56
CA LEU A 188 -7.38 -15.57 -7.48
C LEU A 188 -8.76 -15.33 -8.13
N GLN A 189 -9.47 -16.40 -8.48
CA GLN A 189 -10.82 -16.29 -9.05
C GLN A 189 -11.79 -15.63 -8.06
N ARG A 190 -11.81 -16.05 -6.79
CA ARG A 190 -12.64 -15.40 -5.75
C ARG A 190 -12.35 -13.90 -5.63
N ILE A 191 -11.07 -13.52 -5.65
CA ILE A 191 -10.70 -12.10 -5.60
C ILE A 191 -11.23 -11.36 -6.83
N THR A 192 -11.13 -11.95 -8.03
CA THR A 192 -11.66 -11.30 -9.24
C THR A 192 -13.20 -11.20 -9.22
N GLU A 193 -13.91 -12.19 -8.67
CA GLU A 193 -15.36 -12.13 -8.48
C GLU A 193 -15.76 -10.97 -7.54
N MET A 194 -15.05 -10.77 -6.42
CA MET A 194 -15.27 -9.63 -5.52
C MET A 194 -15.01 -8.28 -6.23
N ILE A 195 -13.97 -8.21 -7.06
CA ILE A 195 -13.65 -7.01 -7.84
C ILE A 195 -14.75 -6.72 -8.85
N ASP A 196 -15.18 -7.74 -9.62
CA ASP A 196 -16.20 -7.61 -10.65
C ASP A 196 -17.56 -7.21 -10.05
N GLU A 197 -17.91 -7.79 -8.91
CA GLU A 197 -19.12 -7.43 -8.17
C GLU A 197 -19.06 -5.97 -7.70
N ARG A 198 -17.90 -5.51 -7.21
CA ARG A 198 -17.72 -4.14 -6.71
C ARG A 198 -17.69 -3.09 -7.82
N LEU A 199 -17.08 -3.40 -8.96
CA LEU A 199 -16.92 -2.46 -10.07
C LEU A 199 -18.11 -2.45 -11.04
N TYR A 200 -18.74 -3.61 -11.24
CA TYR A 200 -19.73 -3.81 -12.30
C TYR A 200 -21.06 -4.39 -11.79
N GLY A 201 -21.16 -4.64 -10.49
CA GLY A 201 -22.40 -5.16 -9.87
C GLY A 201 -23.56 -4.18 -9.99
N LEU A 202 -24.78 -4.72 -10.15
CA LEU A 202 -26.00 -3.92 -10.28
C LEU A 202 -26.38 -3.19 -8.97
N PHE A 203 -25.86 -3.65 -7.83
CA PHE A 203 -26.10 -3.06 -6.51
C PHE A 203 -24.78 -2.77 -5.83
N PRO A 204 -24.56 -1.54 -5.29
CA PRO A 204 -23.37 -1.25 -4.51
C PRO A 204 -23.34 -2.13 -3.25
N LEU A 205 -22.22 -2.82 -3.02
CA LEU A 205 -21.97 -3.51 -1.76
C LEU A 205 -21.80 -2.45 -0.67
N ASP A 206 -22.56 -2.57 0.42
CA ASP A 206 -22.35 -1.72 1.60
C ASP A 206 -20.97 -2.01 2.22
N ASN A 207 -20.22 -0.98 2.59
CA ASN A 207 -18.89 -1.08 3.22
C ASN A 207 -18.94 -1.64 4.67
N LYS A 208 -19.95 -2.45 5.00
CA LYS A 208 -20.23 -2.88 6.37
C LYS A 208 -20.20 -4.40 6.51
N ASP A 209 -19.06 -5.03 6.25
CA ASP A 209 -18.79 -6.38 6.78
C ASP A 209 -17.28 -6.58 7.04
#